data_f6225b28174f4d51664f0b5b4cd72f70
#
_entry.id   f6225b28174f4d51664f0b5b4cd72f70
#
_cell.length_a   1.000
_cell.length_b   1.000
_cell.length_c   1.000
_cell.angle_alpha   90.00
_cell.angle_beta   90.00
_cell.angle_gamma   90.00
#
_symmetry.space_group_name_H-M   'P 1'
#
loop_
_entity.id
_entity.type
_entity.pdbx_description
1 polymer ?
#
loop_
_entity_poly.entity_id
_entity_poly.type
_entity_poly.pdbx_seq_one_letter_code
_entity_poly.pdbx_strand_id
1 'polypeptide(L)'
;MLPPAAAGDPGSLARTALASIRIYADLTKPRLLPMVLLTAIPVFGMAAARSPSLGWAALVVLGIALAAASANTLNAYLERDKDALMERTAGRPLPAGLLSPRAALAFGLALGLGSTLLLWAVSGPAAAWLGVASILFYVFVYTLWLKPRSAWNAVVGGAAGAAAPLIADAAVNGSVGLPGLALFAIVFFWQPPHVWAIALYRKADYEAAGIPMLPSVIGDQPTRWRMLGCTIGLVPVTLAPVALGLLGPIYLAVALGMNVWFVAAAVRVLREQSDEAARRMFHVSLAYLFSLFLAMNVELLVGL
;
A
#
# COMPACT_ATOMS: atom_id res chain seq x y z
N MET A 1 35.58 -47.41 11.22
CA MET A 1 35.02 -47.03 9.91
C MET A 1 33.76 -46.23 10.13
N LEU A 2 33.82 -44.93 9.95
CA LEU A 2 32.64 -44.07 9.94
C LEU A 2 31.96 -44.17 8.56
N PRO A 3 30.63 -44.28 8.47
CA PRO A 3 29.94 -44.30 7.19
C PRO A 3 30.13 -42.98 6.46
N PRO A 4 30.21 -42.96 5.11
CA PRO A 4 30.36 -41.74 4.33
C PRO A 4 29.11 -40.85 4.51
N ALA A 5 29.32 -39.55 4.70
CA ALA A 5 28.28 -38.57 4.74
C ALA A 5 27.47 -38.64 3.43
N ALA A 6 26.19 -38.91 3.54
CA ALA A 6 25.28 -38.91 2.40
C ALA A 6 25.32 -37.52 1.73
N ALA A 7 25.81 -37.48 0.49
CA ALA A 7 25.71 -36.29 -0.35
C ALA A 7 24.24 -35.93 -0.48
N GLY A 8 23.86 -34.73 0.04
CA GLY A 8 22.48 -34.28 0.02
C GLY A 8 21.96 -34.22 -1.42
N ASP A 9 20.80 -34.82 -1.65
CA ASP A 9 20.08 -34.79 -2.92
C ASP A 9 19.96 -33.34 -3.42
N PRO A 10 20.50 -32.99 -4.62
CA PRO A 10 20.40 -31.64 -5.17
C PRO A 10 18.97 -31.15 -5.24
N GLY A 11 17.98 -32.04 -5.39
CA GLY A 11 16.56 -31.71 -5.36
C GLY A 11 16.06 -31.32 -3.96
N SER A 12 16.67 -31.82 -2.88
CA SER A 12 16.30 -31.42 -1.50
C SER A 12 16.83 -30.03 -1.16
N LEU A 13 18.06 -29.70 -1.58
CA LEU A 13 18.66 -28.39 -1.39
C LEU A 13 17.89 -27.30 -2.15
N ALA A 14 17.49 -27.56 -3.41
CA ALA A 14 16.69 -26.64 -4.20
C ALA A 14 15.32 -26.37 -3.57
N ARG A 15 14.64 -27.43 -3.07
CA ARG A 15 13.34 -27.28 -2.38
C ARG A 15 13.47 -26.46 -1.10
N THR A 16 14.51 -26.66 -0.32
CA THR A 16 14.77 -25.90 0.91
C THR A 16 15.07 -24.44 0.60
N ALA A 17 15.87 -24.16 -0.43
CA ALA A 17 16.17 -22.79 -0.87
C ALA A 17 14.90 -22.05 -1.35
N LEU A 18 14.07 -22.70 -2.17
CA LEU A 18 12.81 -22.13 -2.65
C LEU A 18 11.83 -21.86 -1.49
N ALA A 19 11.74 -22.75 -0.52
CA ALA A 19 10.92 -22.53 0.69
C ALA A 19 11.41 -21.31 1.48
N SER A 20 12.74 -21.18 1.64
CA SER A 20 13.33 -20.01 2.31
C SER A 20 13.04 -18.72 1.57
N ILE A 21 13.21 -18.66 0.25
CA ILE A 21 12.89 -17.48 -0.57
C ILE A 21 11.42 -17.08 -0.39
N ARG A 22 10.51 -18.06 -0.41
CA ARG A 22 9.08 -17.80 -0.23
C ARG A 22 8.77 -17.20 1.13
N ILE A 23 9.40 -17.68 2.20
CA ILE A 23 9.23 -17.16 3.57
C ILE A 23 9.62 -15.66 3.62
N TYR A 24 10.77 -15.29 3.04
CA TYR A 24 11.20 -13.89 2.98
C TYR A 24 10.29 -13.04 2.08
N ALA A 25 9.87 -13.57 0.93
CA ALA A 25 8.93 -12.89 0.04
C ALA A 25 7.59 -12.59 0.73
N ASP A 26 7.05 -13.54 1.52
CA ASP A 26 5.78 -13.36 2.23
C ASP A 26 5.84 -12.21 3.26
N LEU A 27 7.02 -11.92 3.85
CA LEU A 27 7.21 -10.77 4.74
C LEU A 27 7.00 -9.42 4.02
N THR A 28 7.38 -9.34 2.74
CA THR A 28 7.24 -8.11 1.95
C THR A 28 5.79 -7.82 1.56
N LYS A 29 4.85 -8.74 1.83
CA LYS A 29 3.43 -8.68 1.43
C LYS A 29 3.27 -8.49 -0.08
N PRO A 30 3.75 -9.41 -0.93
CA PRO A 30 3.86 -9.22 -2.38
C PRO A 30 2.51 -8.95 -3.06
N ARG A 31 1.39 -9.33 -2.46
CA ARG A 31 0.04 -9.06 -2.98
C ARG A 31 -0.34 -7.58 -2.92
N LEU A 32 0.30 -6.77 -2.06
CA LEU A 32 0.03 -5.34 -1.92
C LEU A 32 0.92 -4.50 -2.85
N LEU A 33 2.13 -4.97 -3.15
CA LEU A 33 3.12 -4.20 -3.92
C LEU A 33 2.61 -3.77 -5.31
N PRO A 34 1.94 -4.61 -6.12
CA PRO A 34 1.52 -4.21 -7.46
C PRO A 34 0.63 -2.97 -7.46
N MET A 35 -0.30 -2.86 -6.50
CA MET A 35 -1.17 -1.69 -6.39
C MET A 35 -0.36 -0.44 -5.99
N VAL A 36 0.56 -0.54 -5.04
CA VAL A 36 1.43 0.56 -4.64
C VAL A 36 2.28 1.04 -5.82
N LEU A 37 2.87 0.12 -6.58
CA LEU A 37 3.70 0.46 -7.72
C LEU A 37 2.89 1.06 -8.87
N LEU A 38 1.68 0.55 -9.12
CA LEU A 38 0.76 1.10 -10.11
C LEU A 38 0.48 2.59 -9.85
N THR A 39 0.40 3.02 -8.58
CA THR A 39 0.12 4.41 -8.23
C THR A 39 1.29 5.37 -8.54
N ALA A 40 2.52 4.87 -8.67
CA ALA A 40 3.69 5.68 -9.01
C ALA A 40 3.85 5.89 -10.52
N ILE A 41 3.40 4.94 -11.36
CA ILE A 41 3.69 4.93 -12.80
C ILE A 41 3.16 6.17 -13.54
N PRO A 42 1.92 6.65 -13.34
CA PRO A 42 1.41 7.81 -14.09
C PRO A 42 2.23 9.08 -13.86
N VAL A 43 2.89 9.19 -12.71
CA VAL A 43 3.71 10.37 -12.39
C VAL A 43 4.84 10.56 -13.41
N PHE A 44 5.42 9.48 -13.93
CA PHE A 44 6.48 9.56 -14.93
C PHE A 44 6.04 10.24 -16.23
N GLY A 45 4.78 10.04 -16.64
CA GLY A 45 4.21 10.72 -17.81
C GLY A 45 3.73 12.13 -17.53
N MET A 46 3.25 12.41 -16.31
CA MET A 46 2.71 13.72 -15.92
C MET A 46 3.79 14.72 -15.54
N ALA A 47 4.86 14.26 -14.84
CA ALA A 47 5.84 15.13 -14.20
C ALA A 47 7.02 15.46 -15.11
N ALA A 48 7.32 14.65 -16.13
CA ALA A 48 8.51 14.79 -16.93
C ALA A 48 8.30 15.74 -18.12
N ALA A 49 9.18 16.71 -18.28
CA ALA A 49 9.30 17.50 -19.53
C ALA A 49 9.74 16.61 -20.73
N ARG A 50 10.37 15.48 -20.45
CA ARG A 50 10.69 14.41 -21.40
C ARG A 50 10.45 13.07 -20.73
N SER A 51 9.81 12.14 -21.43
CA SER A 51 9.58 10.79 -20.91
C SER A 51 10.90 10.13 -20.49
N PRO A 52 11.05 9.69 -19.24
CA PRO A 52 12.25 9.03 -18.79
C PRO A 52 12.44 7.70 -19.52
N SER A 53 13.69 7.22 -19.63
CA SER A 53 13.93 5.90 -20.19
C SER A 53 13.28 4.80 -19.34
N LEU A 54 12.79 3.74 -19.99
CA LEU A 54 12.18 2.60 -19.29
C LEU A 54 13.12 1.98 -18.25
N GLY A 55 14.42 1.90 -18.56
CA GLY A 55 15.40 1.36 -17.61
C GLY A 55 15.52 2.21 -16.35
N TRP A 56 15.56 3.54 -16.49
CA TRP A 56 15.59 4.45 -15.35
C TRP A 56 14.29 4.36 -14.54
N ALA A 57 13.14 4.40 -15.20
CA ALA A 57 11.84 4.28 -14.53
C ALA A 57 11.71 2.95 -13.77
N ALA A 58 12.18 1.84 -14.36
CA ALA A 58 12.20 0.54 -13.70
C ALA A 58 13.07 0.53 -12.44
N LEU A 59 14.22 1.20 -12.43
CA LEU A 59 15.09 1.33 -11.25
C LEU A 59 14.43 2.17 -10.16
N VAL A 60 13.73 3.25 -10.50
CA VAL A 60 12.95 4.05 -9.54
C VAL A 60 11.82 3.22 -8.94
N VAL A 61 11.05 2.50 -9.77
CA VAL A 61 9.97 1.60 -9.32
C VAL A 61 10.53 0.51 -8.40
N LEU A 62 11.70 -0.06 -8.72
CA LEU A 62 12.38 -1.02 -7.86
C LEU A 62 12.76 -0.39 -6.51
N GLY A 63 13.28 0.83 -6.50
CA GLY A 63 13.58 1.58 -5.28
C GLY A 63 12.33 1.77 -4.40
N ILE A 64 11.20 2.16 -5.00
CA ILE A 64 9.89 2.30 -4.32
C ILE A 64 9.42 0.93 -3.79
N ALA A 65 9.57 -0.14 -4.58
CA ALA A 65 9.21 -1.49 -4.17
C ALA A 65 10.02 -1.96 -2.95
N LEU A 66 11.33 -1.69 -2.93
CA LEU A 66 12.20 -2.00 -1.81
C LEU A 66 11.82 -1.21 -0.55
N ALA A 67 11.46 0.08 -0.68
CA ALA A 67 10.97 0.89 0.45
C ALA A 67 9.68 0.30 1.04
N ALA A 68 8.70 -0.03 0.19
CA ALA A 68 7.45 -0.63 0.62
C ALA A 68 7.65 -2.03 1.23
N ALA A 69 8.54 -2.84 0.65
CA ALA A 69 8.92 -4.15 1.16
C ALA A 69 9.60 -4.05 2.54
N SER A 70 10.52 -3.08 2.72
CA SER A 70 11.14 -2.78 4.01
C SER A 70 10.09 -2.42 5.05
N ALA A 71 9.23 -1.44 4.76
CA ALA A 71 8.17 -1.01 5.67
C ALA A 71 7.25 -2.17 6.08
N ASN A 72 6.82 -3.02 5.13
CA ASN A 72 6.01 -4.20 5.39
C ASN A 72 6.72 -5.24 6.26
N THR A 73 8.01 -5.50 6.01
CA THR A 73 8.81 -6.46 6.76
C THR A 73 9.04 -5.99 8.19
N LEU A 74 9.39 -4.72 8.39
CA LEU A 74 9.55 -4.12 9.71
C LEU A 74 8.23 -4.07 10.49
N ASN A 75 7.11 -3.79 9.81
CA ASN A 75 5.78 -3.89 10.41
C ASN A 75 5.47 -5.32 10.85
N ALA A 76 5.75 -6.34 10.01
CA ALA A 76 5.53 -7.74 10.38
C ALA A 76 6.40 -8.15 11.60
N TYR A 77 7.63 -7.65 11.68
CA TYR A 77 8.50 -7.86 12.85
C TYR A 77 7.90 -7.26 14.14
N LEU A 78 7.40 -6.03 14.07
CA LEU A 78 6.86 -5.32 15.23
C LEU A 78 5.50 -5.85 15.69
N GLU A 79 4.69 -6.32 14.75
CA GLU A 79 3.32 -6.79 15.03
C GLU A 79 3.21 -8.31 15.24
N ARG A 80 4.32 -9.07 15.19
CA ARG A 80 4.32 -10.55 15.23
C ARG A 80 3.47 -11.14 16.35
N ASP A 81 3.53 -10.52 17.55
CA ASP A 81 2.81 -11.02 18.73
C ASP A 81 1.30 -10.73 18.61
N LYS A 82 0.90 -9.61 18.02
CA LYS A 82 -0.50 -9.28 17.71
C LYS A 82 -1.02 -10.08 16.52
N ASP A 83 -0.19 -10.29 15.51
CA ASP A 83 -0.53 -11.09 14.34
C ASP A 83 -0.85 -12.55 14.72
N ALA A 84 -0.24 -13.08 15.80
CA ALA A 84 -0.51 -14.40 16.32
C ALA A 84 -1.93 -14.53 16.94
N LEU A 85 -2.53 -13.42 17.38
CA LEU A 85 -3.88 -13.39 17.99
C LEU A 85 -5.01 -13.31 16.95
N MET A 86 -4.70 -13.02 15.70
CA MET A 86 -5.70 -12.87 14.64
C MET A 86 -5.70 -14.09 13.73
N GLU A 87 -6.85 -14.71 13.48
CA GLU A 87 -6.99 -15.89 12.61
C GLU A 87 -6.36 -15.67 11.23
N ARG A 88 -6.57 -14.50 10.65
CA ARG A 88 -6.06 -14.13 9.31
C ARG A 88 -4.53 -14.06 9.23
N THR A 89 -3.83 -13.78 10.32
CA THR A 89 -2.39 -13.47 10.33
C THR A 89 -1.55 -14.44 11.15
N ALA A 90 -2.15 -15.31 11.94
CA ALA A 90 -1.45 -16.33 12.74
C ALA A 90 -0.56 -17.26 11.90
N GLY A 91 -0.94 -17.54 10.64
CA GLY A 91 -0.16 -18.35 9.70
C GLY A 91 0.99 -17.60 8.99
N ARG A 92 1.24 -16.32 9.29
CA ARG A 92 2.36 -15.57 8.72
C ARG A 92 3.71 -16.11 9.21
N PRO A 93 4.83 -15.90 8.46
CA PRO A 93 6.12 -16.47 8.77
C PRO A 93 6.63 -16.25 10.21
N LEU A 94 6.45 -15.05 10.76
CA LEU A 94 6.92 -14.73 12.12
C LEU A 94 6.03 -15.31 13.22
N PRO A 95 4.70 -15.12 13.21
CA PRO A 95 3.80 -15.77 14.16
C PRO A 95 3.90 -17.30 14.15
N ALA A 96 4.06 -17.88 12.95
CA ALA A 96 4.19 -19.33 12.78
C ALA A 96 5.60 -19.89 13.14
N GLY A 97 6.54 -19.02 13.54
CA GLY A 97 7.89 -19.45 13.93
C GLY A 97 8.77 -19.93 12.78
N LEU A 98 8.39 -19.67 11.52
CA LEU A 98 9.11 -20.12 10.32
C LEU A 98 10.40 -19.31 10.06
N LEU A 99 10.52 -18.15 10.70
CA LEU A 99 11.68 -17.25 10.58
C LEU A 99 12.00 -16.60 11.93
N SER A 100 13.28 -16.47 12.26
CA SER A 100 13.67 -15.79 13.48
C SER A 100 13.39 -14.27 13.39
N PRO A 101 12.95 -13.63 14.49
CA PRO A 101 12.72 -12.19 14.50
C PRO A 101 13.95 -11.37 14.11
N ARG A 102 15.16 -11.83 14.51
CA ARG A 102 16.42 -11.15 14.15
C ARG A 102 16.67 -11.17 12.64
N ALA A 103 16.40 -12.29 11.97
CA ALA A 103 16.56 -12.41 10.52
C ALA A 103 15.55 -11.51 9.78
N ALA A 104 14.30 -11.43 10.24
CA ALA A 104 13.30 -10.54 9.67
C ALA A 104 13.68 -9.07 9.85
N LEU A 105 14.18 -8.68 11.03
CA LEU A 105 14.66 -7.31 11.28
C LEU A 105 15.83 -6.96 10.35
N ALA A 106 16.85 -7.82 10.29
CA ALA A 106 18.01 -7.60 9.41
C ALA A 106 17.60 -7.48 7.94
N PHE A 107 16.69 -8.34 7.49
CA PHE A 107 16.16 -8.30 6.12
C PHE A 107 15.39 -6.99 5.84
N GLY A 108 14.51 -6.56 6.74
CA GLY A 108 13.77 -5.31 6.61
C GLY A 108 14.70 -4.09 6.54
N LEU A 109 15.74 -4.05 7.39
CA LEU A 109 16.75 -2.98 7.37
C LEU A 109 17.60 -3.01 6.08
N ALA A 110 17.98 -4.20 5.61
CA ALA A 110 18.72 -4.34 4.36
C ALA A 110 17.91 -3.85 3.14
N LEU A 111 16.60 -4.16 3.08
CA LEU A 111 15.70 -3.66 2.03
C LEU A 111 15.60 -2.13 2.09
N GLY A 112 15.49 -1.52 3.28
CA GLY A 112 15.42 -0.07 3.46
C GLY A 112 16.71 0.62 3.03
N LEU A 113 17.86 0.08 3.41
CA LEU A 113 19.16 0.58 2.98
C LEU A 113 19.32 0.44 1.45
N GLY A 114 18.97 -0.71 0.89
CA GLY A 114 19.00 -0.96 -0.56
C GLY A 114 18.11 0.02 -1.33
N SER A 115 16.90 0.28 -0.85
CA SER A 115 16.01 1.30 -1.41
C SER A 115 16.66 2.69 -1.40
N THR A 116 17.19 3.10 -0.24
CA THR A 116 17.80 4.42 -0.06
C THR A 116 18.98 4.63 -0.99
N LEU A 117 19.89 3.66 -1.04
CA LEU A 117 21.08 3.72 -1.89
C LEU A 117 20.70 3.74 -3.39
N LEU A 118 19.74 2.90 -3.79
CA LEU A 118 19.27 2.84 -5.17
C LEU A 118 18.62 4.16 -5.59
N LEU A 119 17.64 4.67 -4.81
CA LEU A 119 16.96 5.93 -5.12
C LEU A 119 17.94 7.11 -5.12
N TRP A 120 18.90 7.13 -4.20
CA TRP A 120 19.93 8.16 -4.17
C TRP A 120 20.81 8.14 -5.43
N ALA A 121 21.29 6.96 -5.81
CA ALA A 121 22.18 6.80 -6.97
C ALA A 121 21.47 7.10 -8.30
N VAL A 122 20.17 6.76 -8.41
CA VAL A 122 19.42 6.86 -9.68
C VAL A 122 18.72 8.21 -9.82
N SER A 123 18.24 8.80 -8.71
CA SER A 123 17.32 9.95 -8.73
C SER A 123 17.73 11.08 -7.78
N GLY A 124 18.79 10.89 -7.00
CA GLY A 124 19.28 11.91 -6.08
C GLY A 124 18.57 11.91 -4.71
N PRO A 125 18.90 12.92 -3.87
CA PRO A 125 18.54 12.90 -2.44
C PRO A 125 17.06 13.04 -2.15
N ALA A 126 16.29 13.79 -2.95
CA ALA A 126 14.88 14.06 -2.66
C ALA A 126 14.04 12.77 -2.65
N ALA A 127 14.17 11.92 -3.69
CA ALA A 127 13.47 10.63 -3.75
C ALA A 127 13.93 9.68 -2.64
N ALA A 128 15.23 9.62 -2.36
CA ALA A 128 15.79 8.79 -1.30
C ALA A 128 15.26 9.17 0.08
N TRP A 129 15.24 10.47 0.42
CA TRP A 129 14.71 10.95 1.69
C TRP A 129 13.23 10.73 1.86
N LEU A 130 12.43 10.86 0.79
CA LEU A 130 11.00 10.51 0.82
C LEU A 130 10.79 9.01 1.03
N GLY A 131 11.62 8.17 0.43
CA GLY A 131 11.63 6.73 0.67
C GLY A 131 11.91 6.41 2.15
N VAL A 132 12.96 6.98 2.72
CA VAL A 132 13.29 6.86 4.15
C VAL A 132 12.15 7.38 5.02
N ALA A 133 11.63 8.58 4.73
CA ALA A 133 10.55 9.18 5.50
C ALA A 133 9.29 8.31 5.48
N SER A 134 8.94 7.69 4.35
CA SER A 134 7.79 6.78 4.27
C SER A 134 7.96 5.53 5.12
N ILE A 135 9.17 4.93 5.14
CA ILE A 135 9.50 3.78 6.00
C ILE A 135 9.39 4.18 7.47
N LEU A 136 10.04 5.29 7.88
CA LEU A 136 10.04 5.76 9.27
C LEU A 136 8.62 6.12 9.73
N PHE A 137 7.85 6.82 8.89
CA PHE A 137 6.46 7.16 9.19
C PHE A 137 5.61 5.89 9.40
N TYR A 138 5.74 4.90 8.50
CA TYR A 138 4.99 3.65 8.61
C TYR A 138 5.35 2.87 9.88
N VAL A 139 6.64 2.78 10.20
CA VAL A 139 7.14 2.03 11.35
C VAL A 139 6.82 2.75 12.67
N PHE A 140 7.27 3.99 12.82
CA PHE A 140 7.21 4.71 14.11
C PHE A 140 5.87 5.39 14.33
N VAL A 141 5.37 6.12 13.34
CA VAL A 141 4.12 6.89 13.51
C VAL A 141 2.91 5.97 13.40
N TYR A 142 2.81 5.19 12.32
CA TYR A 142 1.64 4.33 12.13
C TYR A 142 1.68 3.08 13.02
N THR A 143 2.70 2.22 12.90
CA THR A 143 2.70 0.90 13.53
C THR A 143 2.89 0.97 15.05
N LEU A 144 3.86 1.74 15.53
CA LEU A 144 4.19 1.80 16.97
C LEU A 144 3.32 2.79 17.75
N TRP A 145 3.00 3.92 17.16
CA TRP A 145 2.31 4.98 17.89
C TRP A 145 0.79 4.99 17.65
N LEU A 146 0.32 5.15 16.42
CA LEU A 146 -1.11 5.34 16.13
C LEU A 146 -1.93 4.07 16.20
N LYS A 147 -1.47 2.99 15.58
CA LYS A 147 -2.26 1.76 15.43
C LYS A 147 -2.74 1.16 16.74
N PRO A 148 -1.95 1.14 17.83
CA PRO A 148 -2.43 0.64 19.11
C PRO A 148 -3.24 1.65 19.93
N ARG A 149 -3.32 2.94 19.54
CA ARG A 149 -3.87 4.02 20.39
C ARG A 149 -5.02 4.79 19.77
N SER A 150 -5.16 4.79 18.47
CA SER A 150 -6.10 5.68 17.79
C SER A 150 -6.99 4.96 16.79
N ALA A 151 -8.28 5.24 16.83
CA ALA A 151 -9.23 4.81 15.80
C ALA A 151 -9.00 5.46 14.42
N TRP A 152 -8.21 6.55 14.40
CA TRP A 152 -7.81 7.25 13.18
C TRP A 152 -6.54 6.68 12.55
N ASN A 153 -6.02 5.57 13.12
CA ASN A 153 -4.80 4.92 12.61
C ASN A 153 -4.84 4.67 11.11
N ALA A 154 -6.00 4.23 10.58
CA ALA A 154 -6.17 3.95 9.16
C ALA A 154 -6.07 5.22 8.28
N VAL A 155 -6.56 6.36 8.79
CA VAL A 155 -6.51 7.62 8.06
C VAL A 155 -5.08 8.15 8.00
N VAL A 156 -4.46 8.31 9.16
CA VAL A 156 -3.09 8.88 9.23
C VAL A 156 -2.07 7.91 8.65
N GLY A 157 -2.20 6.59 8.96
CA GLY A 157 -1.33 5.55 8.41
C GLY A 157 -1.38 5.45 6.88
N GLY A 158 -2.51 5.89 6.30
CA GLY A 158 -2.70 6.01 4.87
C GLY A 158 -1.64 6.83 4.13
N ALA A 159 -1.04 7.82 4.81
CA ALA A 159 0.00 8.65 4.20
C ALA A 159 1.22 7.84 3.73
N ALA A 160 1.63 6.83 4.52
CA ALA A 160 2.74 5.96 4.10
C ALA A 160 2.38 5.12 2.87
N GLY A 161 1.16 4.56 2.82
CA GLY A 161 0.67 3.79 1.68
C GLY A 161 0.50 4.62 0.40
N ALA A 162 0.31 5.93 0.54
CA ALA A 162 0.17 6.88 -0.55
C ALA A 162 1.49 7.52 -1.01
N ALA A 163 2.63 7.19 -0.39
CA ALA A 163 3.91 7.89 -0.64
C ALA A 163 4.54 7.59 -2.01
N ALA A 164 4.17 6.49 -2.67
CA ALA A 164 4.78 6.07 -3.93
C ALA A 164 4.74 7.15 -5.04
N PRO A 165 3.62 7.85 -5.30
CA PRO A 165 3.59 8.97 -6.23
C PRO A 165 4.53 10.12 -5.87
N LEU A 166 4.67 10.45 -4.57
CA LEU A 166 5.57 11.50 -4.12
C LEU A 166 7.03 11.15 -4.38
N ILE A 167 7.41 9.90 -4.13
CA ILE A 167 8.77 9.40 -4.38
C ILE A 167 9.06 9.43 -5.88
N ALA A 168 8.09 9.00 -6.72
CA ALA A 168 8.21 9.03 -8.17
C ALA A 168 8.39 10.46 -8.71
N ASP A 169 7.60 11.42 -8.21
CA ASP A 169 7.69 12.83 -8.62
C ASP A 169 9.04 13.46 -8.23
N ALA A 170 9.46 13.23 -6.98
CA ALA A 170 10.77 13.66 -6.53
C ALA A 170 11.92 12.99 -7.29
N ALA A 171 11.72 11.78 -7.78
CA ALA A 171 12.70 11.11 -8.62
C ALA A 171 12.85 11.77 -9.99
N VAL A 172 11.74 12.26 -10.58
CA VAL A 172 11.75 12.94 -11.89
C VAL A 172 12.24 14.38 -11.78
N ASN A 173 11.74 15.14 -10.80
CA ASN A 173 11.88 16.59 -10.72
C ASN A 173 12.85 17.07 -9.64
N GLY A 174 13.42 16.18 -8.82
CA GLY A 174 14.22 16.54 -7.65
C GLY A 174 13.42 17.17 -6.49
N SER A 175 12.10 17.30 -6.65
CA SER A 175 11.17 17.87 -5.67
C SER A 175 9.76 17.31 -5.90
N VAL A 176 8.86 17.50 -4.94
CA VAL A 176 7.45 17.12 -5.07
C VAL A 176 6.68 18.26 -5.72
N GLY A 177 6.03 17.97 -6.84
CA GLY A 177 5.16 18.90 -7.57
C GLY A 177 3.68 18.49 -7.52
N LEU A 178 2.88 19.17 -8.35
CA LEU A 178 1.43 18.92 -8.44
C LEU A 178 1.07 17.48 -8.84
N PRO A 179 1.78 16.81 -9.79
CA PRO A 179 1.45 15.44 -10.15
C PRO A 179 1.54 14.49 -8.97
N GLY A 180 2.66 14.49 -8.25
CA GLY A 180 2.86 13.64 -7.07
C GLY A 180 1.85 13.92 -5.98
N LEU A 181 1.56 15.19 -5.70
CA LEU A 181 0.58 15.61 -4.69
C LEU A 181 -0.85 15.21 -5.05
N ALA A 182 -1.26 15.37 -6.31
CA ALA A 182 -2.60 15.01 -6.76
C ALA A 182 -2.84 13.48 -6.63
N LEU A 183 -1.88 12.67 -7.06
CA LEU A 183 -1.98 11.22 -6.96
C LEU A 183 -1.85 10.72 -5.52
N PHE A 184 -0.98 11.32 -4.73
CA PHE A 184 -0.91 11.08 -3.29
C PHE A 184 -2.28 11.34 -2.63
N ALA A 185 -2.92 12.48 -2.93
CA ALA A 185 -4.22 12.83 -2.37
C ALA A 185 -5.29 11.79 -2.72
N ILE A 186 -5.34 11.32 -3.96
CA ILE A 186 -6.28 10.27 -4.39
C ILE A 186 -6.10 9.00 -3.52
N VAL A 187 -4.88 8.50 -3.39
CA VAL A 187 -4.60 7.29 -2.62
C VAL A 187 -4.86 7.52 -1.13
N PHE A 188 -4.47 8.68 -0.59
CA PHE A 188 -4.65 9.02 0.81
C PHE A 188 -6.13 9.09 1.21
N PHE A 189 -6.96 9.82 0.45
CA PHE A 189 -8.38 9.95 0.72
C PHE A 189 -9.21 8.70 0.37
N TRP A 190 -8.69 7.83 -0.50
CA TRP A 190 -9.29 6.52 -0.78
C TRP A 190 -9.15 5.54 0.40
N GLN A 191 -8.10 5.64 1.19
CA GLN A 191 -7.82 4.64 2.23
C GLN A 191 -8.85 4.57 3.36
N PRO A 192 -9.38 5.67 3.93
CA PRO A 192 -10.38 5.58 5.00
C PRO A 192 -11.59 4.71 4.63
N PRO A 193 -12.34 4.96 3.54
CA PRO A 193 -13.47 4.12 3.19
C PRO A 193 -13.09 2.67 2.88
N HIS A 194 -11.91 2.43 2.30
CA HIS A 194 -11.38 1.09 2.05
C HIS A 194 -11.11 0.32 3.34
N VAL A 195 -10.39 0.93 4.28
CA VAL A 195 -10.00 0.27 5.54
C VAL A 195 -11.17 0.12 6.49
N TRP A 196 -12.09 1.09 6.54
CA TRP A 196 -13.28 0.96 7.38
C TRP A 196 -14.25 -0.10 6.86
N ALA A 197 -14.30 -0.34 5.54
CA ALA A 197 -15.03 -1.48 5.00
C ALA A 197 -14.47 -2.82 5.55
N ILE A 198 -13.13 -3.00 5.57
CA ILE A 198 -12.52 -4.19 6.20
C ILE A 198 -12.83 -4.24 7.69
N ALA A 199 -12.73 -3.11 8.39
CA ALA A 199 -12.91 -3.03 9.83
C ALA A 199 -14.34 -3.40 10.27
N LEU A 200 -15.35 -3.16 9.43
CA LEU A 200 -16.72 -3.56 9.69
C LEU A 200 -16.87 -5.08 9.73
N TYR A 201 -16.45 -5.79 8.68
CA TYR A 201 -16.67 -7.25 8.60
C TYR A 201 -15.56 -8.09 9.26
N ARG A 202 -14.48 -7.46 9.74
CA ARG A 202 -13.38 -8.09 10.49
C ARG A 202 -13.24 -7.54 11.91
N LYS A 203 -14.32 -6.96 12.43
CA LYS A 203 -14.33 -6.31 13.74
C LYS A 203 -13.79 -7.19 14.84
N ALA A 204 -14.25 -8.45 14.94
CA ALA A 204 -13.83 -9.41 15.95
C ALA A 204 -12.31 -9.70 15.90
N ASP A 205 -11.71 -9.81 14.72
CA ASP A 205 -10.25 -10.03 14.57
C ASP A 205 -9.45 -8.85 15.17
N TYR A 206 -9.90 -7.61 14.92
CA TYR A 206 -9.21 -6.42 15.44
C TYR A 206 -9.40 -6.25 16.94
N GLU A 207 -10.58 -6.57 17.46
CA GLU A 207 -10.87 -6.56 18.90
C GLU A 207 -10.05 -7.60 19.65
N ALA A 208 -9.92 -8.82 19.13
CA ALA A 208 -9.07 -9.86 19.69
C ALA A 208 -7.58 -9.43 19.79
N ALA A 209 -7.11 -8.65 18.84
CA ALA A 209 -5.74 -8.12 18.84
C ALA A 209 -5.58 -6.79 19.61
N GLY A 210 -6.65 -6.27 20.22
CA GLY A 210 -6.64 -5.01 20.97
C GLY A 210 -6.35 -3.79 20.08
N ILE A 211 -6.71 -3.84 18.79
CA ILE A 211 -6.50 -2.74 17.85
C ILE A 211 -7.77 -1.90 17.77
N PRO A 212 -7.74 -0.61 18.19
CA PRO A 212 -8.92 0.24 18.21
C PRO A 212 -9.28 0.69 16.79
N MET A 213 -10.09 -0.11 16.09
CA MET A 213 -10.63 0.30 14.79
C MET A 213 -11.89 1.15 14.98
N LEU A 214 -12.20 1.99 13.99
CA LEU A 214 -13.29 2.95 14.10
C LEU A 214 -14.64 2.31 14.50
N PRO A 215 -15.07 1.16 13.91
CA PRO A 215 -16.33 0.51 14.32
C PRO A 215 -16.36 0.06 15.79
N SER A 216 -15.20 -0.34 16.35
CA SER A 216 -15.11 -0.76 17.75
C SER A 216 -15.15 0.42 18.73
N VAL A 217 -14.77 1.63 18.29
CA VAL A 217 -14.69 2.81 19.16
C VAL A 217 -15.96 3.66 19.13
N ILE A 218 -16.51 3.91 17.94
CA ILE A 218 -17.67 4.80 17.78
C ILE A 218 -18.94 4.05 17.34
N GLY A 219 -18.85 2.75 17.11
CA GLY A 219 -19.95 1.91 16.60
C GLY A 219 -19.99 1.83 15.08
N ASP A 220 -20.74 0.85 14.58
CA ASP A 220 -20.81 0.51 13.16
C ASP A 220 -21.55 1.59 12.35
N GLN A 221 -22.69 2.08 12.86
CA GLN A 221 -23.51 3.04 12.13
C GLN A 221 -22.83 4.39 11.93
N PRO A 222 -22.21 5.02 12.94
CA PRO A 222 -21.38 6.23 12.72
C PRO A 222 -20.20 6.00 11.78
N THR A 223 -19.61 4.79 11.78
CA THR A 223 -18.54 4.43 10.85
C THR A 223 -19.03 4.39 9.40
N ARG A 224 -20.22 3.81 9.14
CA ARG A 224 -20.85 3.78 7.81
C ARG A 224 -21.14 5.18 7.28
N TRP A 225 -21.61 6.10 8.12
CA TRP A 225 -21.81 7.50 7.73
C TRP A 225 -20.51 8.20 7.38
N ARG A 226 -19.46 8.04 8.17
CA ARG A 226 -18.13 8.60 7.87
C ARG A 226 -17.54 8.01 6.60
N MET A 227 -17.71 6.71 6.39
CA MET A 227 -17.29 6.03 5.18
C MET A 227 -17.96 6.64 3.93
N LEU A 228 -19.28 6.85 3.97
CA LEU A 228 -20.01 7.53 2.90
C LEU A 228 -19.51 8.96 2.69
N GLY A 229 -19.34 9.73 3.77
CA GLY A 229 -18.82 11.10 3.70
C GLY A 229 -17.44 11.18 3.07
N CYS A 230 -16.51 10.28 3.46
CA CYS A 230 -15.18 10.21 2.84
C CYS A 230 -15.23 9.78 1.38
N THR A 231 -16.15 8.86 1.02
CA THR A 231 -16.32 8.43 -0.37
C THR A 231 -16.84 9.57 -1.25
N ILE A 232 -17.79 10.37 -0.75
CA ILE A 232 -18.27 11.58 -1.45
C ILE A 232 -17.16 12.64 -1.54
N GLY A 233 -16.42 12.87 -0.44
CA GLY A 233 -15.30 13.80 -0.40
C GLY A 233 -14.15 13.43 -1.33
N LEU A 234 -14.02 12.15 -1.70
CA LEU A 234 -13.01 11.67 -2.65
C LEU A 234 -13.36 12.10 -4.10
N VAL A 235 -14.62 12.34 -4.42
CA VAL A 235 -15.04 12.73 -5.79
C VAL A 235 -14.29 13.96 -6.31
N PRO A 236 -14.31 15.11 -5.63
CA PRO A 236 -13.56 16.29 -6.11
C PRO A 236 -12.04 16.02 -6.16
N VAL A 237 -11.49 15.20 -5.26
CA VAL A 237 -10.06 14.85 -5.25
C VAL A 237 -9.67 14.07 -6.51
N THR A 238 -10.50 13.12 -6.95
CA THR A 238 -10.23 12.36 -8.17
C THR A 238 -10.50 13.14 -9.46
N LEU A 239 -11.28 14.19 -9.41
CA LEU A 239 -11.49 15.09 -10.55
C LEU A 239 -10.44 16.20 -10.64
N ALA A 240 -9.69 16.44 -9.55
CA ALA A 240 -8.66 17.48 -9.50
C ALA A 240 -7.56 17.33 -10.58
N PRO A 241 -7.05 16.14 -10.94
CA PRO A 241 -6.07 16.00 -12.02
C PRO A 241 -6.55 16.57 -13.36
N VAL A 242 -7.84 16.44 -13.68
CA VAL A 242 -8.41 17.02 -14.90
C VAL A 242 -8.53 18.54 -14.77
N ALA A 243 -9.02 19.04 -13.63
CA ALA A 243 -9.13 20.48 -13.38
C ALA A 243 -7.77 21.19 -13.38
N LEU A 244 -6.71 20.48 -13.02
CA LEU A 244 -5.32 20.95 -13.05
C LEU A 244 -4.64 20.79 -14.43
N GLY A 245 -5.32 20.26 -15.44
CA GLY A 245 -4.76 20.02 -16.77
C GLY A 245 -3.70 18.91 -16.83
N LEU A 246 -3.67 18.03 -15.83
CA LEU A 246 -2.72 16.90 -15.77
C LEU A 246 -3.20 15.68 -16.55
N LEU A 247 -4.51 15.53 -16.71
CA LEU A 247 -5.20 14.43 -17.39
C LEU A 247 -6.38 14.96 -18.19
N GLY A 248 -6.86 14.16 -19.14
CA GLY A 248 -7.88 14.54 -20.11
C GLY A 248 -9.14 13.67 -20.04
N PRO A 249 -9.82 13.49 -21.21
CA PRO A 249 -11.20 12.97 -21.27
C PRO A 249 -11.31 11.47 -20.97
N ILE A 250 -10.31 10.64 -21.27
CA ILE A 250 -10.37 9.20 -21.01
C ILE A 250 -10.42 8.97 -19.49
N TYR A 251 -9.49 9.61 -18.76
CA TYR A 251 -9.49 9.53 -17.30
C TYR A 251 -10.76 10.11 -16.71
N LEU A 252 -11.23 11.27 -17.20
CA LEU A 252 -12.46 11.90 -16.71
C LEU A 252 -13.66 10.96 -16.82
N ALA A 253 -13.86 10.31 -17.97
CA ALA A 253 -14.99 9.40 -18.19
C ALA A 253 -14.94 8.21 -17.20
N VAL A 254 -13.76 7.61 -17.02
CA VAL A 254 -13.57 6.51 -16.08
C VAL A 254 -13.77 6.99 -14.64
N ALA A 255 -13.21 8.15 -14.27
CA ALA A 255 -13.34 8.71 -12.93
C ALA A 255 -14.80 8.99 -12.55
N LEU A 256 -15.59 9.56 -13.46
CA LEU A 256 -17.03 9.79 -13.23
C LEU A 256 -17.79 8.48 -13.00
N GLY A 257 -17.60 7.48 -13.87
CA GLY A 257 -18.26 6.16 -13.71
C GLY A 257 -17.85 5.45 -12.41
N MET A 258 -16.55 5.46 -12.10
CA MET A 258 -16.03 4.83 -10.89
C MET A 258 -16.48 5.56 -9.61
N ASN A 259 -16.56 6.88 -9.62
CA ASN A 259 -17.10 7.65 -8.49
C ASN A 259 -18.57 7.30 -8.21
N VAL A 260 -19.41 7.22 -9.25
CA VAL A 260 -20.81 6.80 -9.08
C VAL A 260 -20.89 5.40 -8.48
N TRP A 261 -20.10 4.46 -8.99
CA TRP A 261 -20.10 3.09 -8.49
C TRP A 261 -19.62 3.00 -7.04
N PHE A 262 -18.57 3.73 -6.67
CA PHE A 262 -18.02 3.70 -5.32
C PHE A 262 -18.96 4.34 -4.30
N VAL A 263 -19.58 5.48 -4.65
CA VAL A 263 -20.62 6.12 -3.82
C VAL A 263 -21.83 5.19 -3.66
N ALA A 264 -22.30 4.57 -4.76
CA ALA A 264 -23.40 3.61 -4.69
C ALA A 264 -23.09 2.42 -3.77
N ALA A 265 -21.84 1.92 -3.78
CA ALA A 265 -21.40 0.87 -2.87
C ALA A 265 -21.40 1.34 -1.40
N ALA A 266 -20.97 2.57 -1.12
CA ALA A 266 -21.01 3.15 0.23
C ALA A 266 -22.44 3.35 0.74
N VAL A 267 -23.35 3.84 -0.13
CA VAL A 267 -24.79 3.94 0.18
C VAL A 267 -25.39 2.58 0.48
N ARG A 268 -25.00 1.54 -0.26
CA ARG A 268 -25.45 0.17 -0.01
C ARG A 268 -25.01 -0.32 1.36
N VAL A 269 -23.76 -0.10 1.78
CA VAL A 269 -23.27 -0.46 3.13
C VAL A 269 -24.07 0.26 4.20
N LEU A 270 -24.42 1.53 3.98
CA LEU A 270 -25.23 2.30 4.92
C LEU A 270 -26.66 1.76 5.06
N ARG A 271 -27.27 1.28 3.97
CA ARG A 271 -28.67 0.78 3.94
C ARG A 271 -28.77 -0.68 4.37
N GLU A 272 -27.94 -1.57 3.83
CA GLU A 272 -28.02 -3.01 4.10
C GLU A 272 -27.45 -3.40 5.47
N GLN A 273 -26.51 -2.63 6.00
CA GLN A 273 -25.89 -2.81 7.32
C GLN A 273 -25.32 -4.23 7.58
N SER A 274 -24.92 -4.91 6.49
CA SER A 274 -24.43 -6.29 6.51
C SER A 274 -22.91 -6.37 6.25
N ASP A 275 -22.28 -7.43 6.76
CA ASP A 275 -20.89 -7.75 6.50
C ASP A 275 -20.64 -8.02 5.01
N GLU A 276 -21.63 -8.59 4.32
CA GLU A 276 -21.58 -8.85 2.90
C GLU A 276 -21.49 -7.53 2.09
N ALA A 277 -22.29 -6.52 2.45
CA ALA A 277 -22.22 -5.20 1.82
C ALA A 277 -20.85 -4.54 2.08
N ALA A 278 -20.32 -4.64 3.29
CA ALA A 278 -19.00 -4.13 3.64
C ALA A 278 -17.88 -4.86 2.86
N ARG A 279 -17.97 -6.16 2.70
CA ARG A 279 -17.03 -6.96 1.90
C ARG A 279 -17.09 -6.59 0.41
N ARG A 280 -18.29 -6.40 -0.15
CA ARG A 280 -18.46 -5.92 -1.53
C ARG A 280 -17.84 -4.53 -1.71
N MET A 281 -18.09 -3.61 -0.77
CA MET A 281 -17.48 -2.27 -0.76
C MET A 281 -15.94 -2.34 -0.78
N PHE A 282 -15.35 -3.25 -0.01
CA PHE A 282 -13.91 -3.49 -0.04
C PHE A 282 -13.42 -3.88 -1.45
N HIS A 283 -14.07 -4.83 -2.12
CA HIS A 283 -13.67 -5.22 -3.48
C HIS A 283 -13.91 -4.10 -4.52
N VAL A 284 -15.03 -3.37 -4.39
CA VAL A 284 -15.32 -2.19 -5.23
C VAL A 284 -14.21 -1.14 -5.06
N SER A 285 -13.73 -0.90 -3.85
CA SER A 285 -12.67 0.07 -3.59
C SER A 285 -11.35 -0.30 -4.25
N LEU A 286 -11.01 -1.60 -4.33
CA LEU A 286 -9.82 -2.08 -5.05
C LEU A 286 -9.97 -1.89 -6.56
N ALA A 287 -11.12 -2.30 -7.13
CA ALA A 287 -11.41 -2.10 -8.55
C ALA A 287 -11.43 -0.61 -8.92
N TYR A 288 -11.99 0.24 -8.04
CA TYR A 288 -12.00 1.69 -8.18
C TYR A 288 -10.59 2.25 -8.35
N LEU A 289 -9.72 1.99 -7.39
CA LEU A 289 -8.36 2.52 -7.43
C LEU A 289 -7.58 1.99 -8.64
N PHE A 290 -7.67 0.70 -8.91
CA PHE A 290 -7.03 0.07 -10.06
C PHE A 290 -7.48 0.71 -11.37
N SER A 291 -8.79 0.89 -11.57
CA SER A 291 -9.34 1.46 -12.81
C SER A 291 -8.93 2.91 -13.02
N LEU A 292 -8.90 3.73 -11.96
CA LEU A 292 -8.43 5.11 -12.05
C LEU A 292 -6.97 5.18 -12.51
N PHE A 293 -6.08 4.43 -11.86
CA PHE A 293 -4.66 4.46 -12.20
C PHE A 293 -4.37 3.79 -13.54
N LEU A 294 -5.14 2.78 -13.94
CA LEU A 294 -5.06 2.21 -15.28
C LEU A 294 -5.48 3.25 -16.34
N ALA A 295 -6.58 3.96 -16.13
CA ALA A 295 -7.05 5.00 -17.06
C ALA A 295 -6.04 6.14 -17.21
N MET A 296 -5.39 6.57 -16.10
CA MET A 296 -4.28 7.54 -16.15
C MET A 296 -3.17 7.07 -17.07
N ASN A 297 -2.71 5.82 -16.90
CA ASN A 297 -1.65 5.26 -17.74
C ASN A 297 -2.06 5.14 -19.22
N VAL A 298 -3.31 4.71 -19.49
CA VAL A 298 -3.82 4.62 -20.86
C VAL A 298 -3.85 6.00 -21.53
N GLU A 299 -4.34 7.02 -20.85
CA GLU A 299 -4.40 8.38 -21.39
C GLU A 299 -3.02 8.94 -21.69
N LEU A 300 -2.06 8.76 -20.79
CA LEU A 300 -0.68 9.21 -20.99
C LEU A 300 0.03 8.46 -22.13
N LEU A 301 -0.33 7.20 -22.39
CA LEU A 301 0.21 6.43 -23.51
C LEU A 301 -0.40 6.84 -24.86
N VAL A 302 -1.67 7.21 -24.89
CA VAL A 302 -2.36 7.64 -26.12
C VAL A 302 -1.99 9.08 -26.49
N GLY A 303 -1.47 9.88 -25.55
CA GLY A 303 -1.01 11.25 -25.79
C GLY A 303 -2.16 12.25 -26.01
N LEU A 304 -3.34 11.99 -25.42
CA LEU A 304 -4.52 12.86 -25.46
C LEU A 304 -4.52 13.85 -24.29
#